data_39d417bc1eb50a8dfe6103bea62e9776
#
_entry.id   39d417bc1eb50a8dfe6103bea62e9776
#
_cell.length_a   1.000
_cell.length_b   1.000
_cell.length_c   1.000
_cell.angle_alpha   90.00
_cell.angle_beta   90.00
_cell.angle_gamma   90.00
#
_symmetry.space_group_name_H-M   'P 1'
#
loop_
_entity.id
_entity.type
_entity.pdbx_description
1 polymer ?
#
loop_
_entity_poly.entity_id
_entity_poly.type
_entity_poly.pdbx_seq_one_letter_code
_entity_poly.pdbx_strand_id
1 'polypeptide(L)'
;LYNMAMIYKDKLEDIPLSVEAFENLERRFPDNEHRLESYYQVYLMALKTGNTVLATEYKNKLMNAFPKSDYAVAVGDPDYEYNIRKMDVVQDSIYQATYDRYLESDTAYVRKSFRYVSEKYPLATLMPKFMFLDALSYVQAGDAEGFKNALKALVEKYPNADVTELAGEMLKGVLRGRALVQGGVKGMSWNLRFGLGEDGMLSAEDSARVFNPERNTPYQMLLVYPTGSVDQNQLLFAAAAYNFANFMVKEFDLALEQAGPISMLAIKGFIS
;
A
#
# COMPACT_ATOMS: atom_id res chain seq x y z
N LEU A 1 29.07 2.44 -1.32
CA LEU A 1 29.22 2.49 0.15
C LEU A 1 27.90 2.19 0.87
N TYR A 2 26.78 2.83 0.49
CA TYR A 2 25.49 2.59 1.13
C TYR A 2 25.09 1.09 1.15
N ASN A 3 25.06 0.45 -0.02
CA ASN A 3 24.73 -0.98 -0.11
C ASN A 3 25.71 -1.88 0.66
N MET A 4 26.99 -1.47 0.72
CA MET A 4 27.99 -2.18 1.50
C MET A 4 27.70 -2.09 3.00
N ALA A 5 27.37 -0.90 3.50
CA ALA A 5 26.95 -0.70 4.88
C ALA A 5 25.70 -1.54 5.24
N MET A 6 24.70 -1.56 4.34
CA MET A 6 23.51 -2.39 4.52
C MET A 6 23.81 -3.89 4.55
N ILE A 7 24.74 -4.37 3.69
CA ILE A 7 25.18 -5.77 3.70
C ILE A 7 25.88 -6.11 5.02
N TYR A 8 26.76 -5.25 5.52
CA TYR A 8 27.38 -5.46 6.83
C TYR A 8 26.33 -5.56 7.93
N LYS A 9 25.32 -4.67 7.92
CA LYS A 9 24.23 -4.68 8.92
C LYS A 9 23.34 -5.91 8.83
N ASP A 10 22.82 -6.22 7.63
CA ASP A 10 21.69 -7.14 7.46
C ASP A 10 22.10 -8.57 7.11
N LYS A 11 23.30 -8.76 6.52
CA LYS A 11 23.76 -10.08 6.09
C LYS A 11 24.90 -10.62 6.93
N LEU A 12 25.82 -9.74 7.34
CA LEU A 12 26.99 -10.13 8.12
C LEU A 12 26.83 -9.83 9.61
N GLU A 13 25.79 -9.07 9.97
CA GLU A 13 25.50 -8.61 11.35
C GLU A 13 26.70 -7.91 12.00
N ASP A 14 27.61 -7.35 11.18
CA ASP A 14 28.78 -6.62 11.62
C ASP A 14 28.45 -5.12 11.76
N ILE A 15 27.92 -4.76 12.94
CA ILE A 15 27.52 -3.40 13.23
C ILE A 15 28.70 -2.41 13.17
N PRO A 16 29.90 -2.71 13.75
CA PRO A 16 31.03 -1.82 13.64
C PRO A 16 31.44 -1.46 12.20
N LEU A 17 31.56 -2.45 11.34
CA LEU A 17 31.89 -2.22 9.92
C LEU A 17 30.76 -1.51 9.18
N SER A 18 29.51 -1.75 9.53
CA SER A 18 28.37 -1.04 8.96
C SER A 18 28.41 0.45 9.32
N VAL A 19 28.64 0.79 10.59
CA VAL A 19 28.77 2.19 11.05
C VAL A 19 29.93 2.87 10.32
N GLU A 20 31.10 2.23 10.28
CA GLU A 20 32.28 2.78 9.56
C GLU A 20 31.97 3.05 8.07
N ALA A 21 31.24 2.15 7.42
CA ALA A 21 30.88 2.31 6.01
C ALA A 21 29.91 3.48 5.80
N PHE A 22 28.95 3.70 6.71
CA PHE A 22 28.06 4.87 6.68
C PHE A 22 28.82 6.17 6.96
N GLU A 23 29.73 6.20 7.94
CA GLU A 23 30.58 7.35 8.22
C GLU A 23 31.50 7.70 7.04
N ASN A 24 32.05 6.69 6.37
CA ASN A 24 32.83 6.86 5.14
C ASN A 24 31.96 7.40 3.99
N LEU A 25 30.69 6.99 3.90
CA LEU A 25 29.76 7.53 2.92
C LEU A 25 29.47 9.01 3.17
N GLU A 26 29.18 9.40 4.42
CA GLU A 26 28.95 10.79 4.81
C GLU A 26 30.18 11.67 4.52
N ARG A 27 31.36 11.18 4.93
CA ARG A 27 32.61 11.94 4.76
C ARG A 27 32.99 12.15 3.29
N ARG A 28 32.80 11.15 2.41
CA ARG A 28 33.19 11.20 1.01
C ARG A 28 32.15 11.80 0.09
N PHE A 29 30.87 11.68 0.47
CA PHE A 29 29.74 12.10 -0.34
C PHE A 29 28.67 12.76 0.56
N PRO A 30 28.92 13.98 1.09
CA PRO A 30 28.04 14.61 2.09
C PRO A 30 26.63 14.91 1.57
N ASP A 31 26.47 15.07 0.25
CA ASP A 31 25.18 15.38 -0.39
C ASP A 31 24.57 14.17 -1.11
N ASN A 32 24.90 12.94 -0.67
CA ASN A 32 24.33 11.74 -1.30
C ASN A 32 22.82 11.58 -0.97
N GLU A 33 22.10 10.93 -1.88
CA GLU A 33 20.66 10.69 -1.76
C GLU A 33 20.26 9.82 -0.55
N HIS A 34 21.16 8.98 -0.06
CA HIS A 34 20.91 8.10 1.10
C HIS A 34 21.28 8.74 2.45
N ARG A 35 21.61 10.03 2.50
CA ARG A 35 22.06 10.70 3.72
C ARG A 35 21.06 10.61 4.85
N LEU A 36 19.78 10.87 4.55
CA LEU A 36 18.69 10.80 5.51
C LEU A 36 18.59 9.40 6.14
N GLU A 37 18.55 8.40 5.29
CA GLU A 37 18.40 7.00 5.73
C GLU A 37 19.67 6.52 6.45
N SER A 38 20.86 6.92 5.99
CA SER A 38 22.12 6.58 6.65
C SER A 38 22.17 7.07 8.08
N TYR A 39 21.75 8.30 8.35
CA TYR A 39 21.68 8.83 9.71
C TYR A 39 20.75 8.02 10.60
N TYR A 40 19.60 7.66 10.09
CA TYR A 40 18.64 6.84 10.82
C TYR A 40 19.18 5.43 11.09
N GLN A 41 19.81 4.79 10.11
CA GLN A 41 20.40 3.45 10.29
C GLN A 41 21.50 3.45 11.34
N VAL A 42 22.41 4.45 11.35
CA VAL A 42 23.45 4.55 12.38
C VAL A 42 22.84 4.80 13.76
N TYR A 43 21.82 5.65 13.87
CA TYR A 43 21.07 5.87 15.10
C TYR A 43 20.50 4.56 15.67
N LEU A 44 19.83 3.75 14.84
CA LEU A 44 19.27 2.46 15.25
C LEU A 44 20.36 1.46 15.70
N MET A 45 21.48 1.40 14.99
CA MET A 45 22.59 0.53 15.37
C MET A 45 23.24 0.99 16.68
N ALA A 46 23.35 2.29 16.90
CA ALA A 46 23.85 2.84 18.15
C ALA A 46 22.94 2.50 19.35
N LEU A 47 21.60 2.57 19.15
CA LEU A 47 20.64 2.11 20.17
C LEU A 47 20.77 0.62 20.45
N LYS A 48 20.89 -0.20 19.41
CA LYS A 48 21.02 -1.66 19.54
C LYS A 48 22.29 -2.07 20.31
N THR A 49 23.37 -1.34 20.11
CA THR A 49 24.66 -1.60 20.81
C THR A 49 24.80 -0.87 22.13
N GLY A 50 23.82 -0.05 22.55
CA GLY A 50 23.86 0.74 23.77
C GLY A 50 24.83 1.92 23.72
N ASN A 51 25.31 2.33 22.55
CA ASN A 51 26.18 3.49 22.35
C ASN A 51 25.36 4.79 22.37
N THR A 52 25.07 5.29 23.57
CA THR A 52 24.21 6.48 23.76
C THR A 52 24.83 7.75 23.18
N VAL A 53 26.16 7.85 23.13
CA VAL A 53 26.87 9.03 22.57
C VAL A 53 26.60 9.09 21.07
N LEU A 54 26.87 8.00 20.36
CA LEU A 54 26.64 7.91 18.92
C LEU A 54 25.16 8.07 18.57
N ALA A 55 24.27 7.48 19.37
CA ALA A 55 22.82 7.62 19.17
C ALA A 55 22.39 9.10 19.29
N THR A 56 22.88 9.82 20.30
CA THR A 56 22.57 11.25 20.48
C THR A 56 23.13 12.09 19.33
N GLU A 57 24.34 11.81 18.88
CA GLU A 57 24.96 12.50 17.75
C GLU A 57 24.11 12.38 16.49
N TYR A 58 23.77 11.14 16.09
CA TYR A 58 23.02 10.90 14.85
C TYR A 58 21.55 11.32 14.95
N LYS A 59 20.93 11.25 16.14
CA LYS A 59 19.64 11.89 16.41
C LYS A 59 19.69 13.39 16.10
N ASN A 60 20.68 14.09 16.61
CA ASN A 60 20.85 15.52 16.37
C ASN A 60 21.14 15.85 14.91
N LYS A 61 22.02 15.08 14.26
CA LYS A 61 22.28 15.21 12.82
C LYS A 61 20.99 15.06 12.00
N LEU A 62 20.18 14.04 12.31
CA LEU A 62 18.90 13.76 11.64
C LEU A 62 17.92 14.92 11.82
N MET A 63 17.70 15.35 13.07
CA MET A 63 16.76 16.41 13.41
C MET A 63 17.17 17.77 12.82
N ASN A 64 18.46 18.07 12.76
CA ASN A 64 18.96 19.34 12.23
C ASN A 64 18.96 19.39 10.70
N ALA A 65 19.36 18.29 10.05
CA ALA A 65 19.44 18.26 8.59
C ALA A 65 18.08 18.01 7.92
N PHE A 66 17.18 17.24 8.57
CA PHE A 66 15.92 16.78 7.99
C PHE A 66 14.73 16.90 8.95
N PRO A 67 14.45 18.10 9.53
CA PRO A 67 13.48 18.25 10.62
C PRO A 67 12.04 17.87 10.28
N LYS A 68 11.69 17.83 8.99
CA LYS A 68 10.34 17.48 8.50
C LYS A 68 10.23 16.05 7.99
N SER A 69 11.30 15.25 8.07
CA SER A 69 11.26 13.85 7.64
C SER A 69 10.49 12.98 8.63
N ASP A 70 9.87 11.91 8.14
CA ASP A 70 9.19 10.93 8.99
C ASP A 70 10.15 10.34 10.05
N TYR A 71 11.43 10.20 9.70
CA TYR A 71 12.48 9.74 10.62
C TYR A 71 12.73 10.74 11.76
N ALA A 72 12.83 12.03 11.46
CA ALA A 72 13.04 13.05 12.49
C ALA A 72 11.83 13.18 13.41
N VAL A 73 10.61 13.10 12.86
CA VAL A 73 9.36 13.12 13.63
C VAL A 73 9.31 11.91 14.58
N ALA A 74 9.61 10.71 14.07
CA ALA A 74 9.62 9.49 14.87
C ALA A 74 10.65 9.55 15.99
N VAL A 75 11.91 9.89 15.68
CA VAL A 75 13.02 9.95 16.64
C VAL A 75 12.85 11.09 17.66
N GLY A 76 12.09 12.13 17.30
CA GLY A 76 11.73 13.23 18.19
C GLY A 76 10.71 12.86 19.27
N ASP A 77 9.94 11.78 19.10
CA ASP A 77 8.99 11.30 20.10
C ASP A 77 9.74 10.82 21.35
N PRO A 78 9.42 11.31 22.56
CA PRO A 78 10.04 10.85 23.82
C PRO A 78 9.91 9.33 24.04
N ASP A 79 8.82 8.74 23.55
CA ASP A 79 8.52 7.33 23.72
C ASP A 79 9.03 6.47 22.53
N TYR A 80 9.89 7.04 21.67
CA TYR A 80 10.32 6.40 20.42
C TYR A 80 10.92 4.99 20.65
N GLU A 81 11.80 4.82 21.62
CA GLU A 81 12.41 3.51 21.91
C GLU A 81 11.36 2.46 22.31
N TYR A 82 10.37 2.89 23.08
CA TYR A 82 9.26 2.03 23.47
C TYR A 82 8.37 1.72 22.28
N ASN A 83 8.04 2.73 21.48
CA ASN A 83 7.17 2.62 20.32
C ASN A 83 7.80 1.72 19.24
N ILE A 84 9.11 1.84 18.98
CA ILE A 84 9.78 1.03 17.96
C ILE A 84 9.86 -0.45 18.35
N ARG A 85 10.06 -0.75 19.65
CA ARG A 85 10.07 -2.14 20.13
C ARG A 85 8.72 -2.82 20.07
N LYS A 86 7.65 -2.05 20.19
CA LYS A 86 6.27 -2.53 20.13
C LYS A 86 5.62 -2.39 18.76
N MET A 87 6.22 -1.63 17.86
CA MET A 87 5.63 -1.24 16.58
C MET A 87 5.12 -2.46 15.80
N ASP A 88 5.91 -3.52 15.68
CA ASP A 88 5.53 -4.69 14.90
C ASP A 88 4.27 -5.39 15.44
N VAL A 89 4.16 -5.54 16.77
CA VAL A 89 2.98 -6.17 17.39
C VAL A 89 1.77 -5.23 17.39
N VAL A 90 2.00 -3.95 17.68
CA VAL A 90 0.92 -2.96 17.80
C VAL A 90 0.33 -2.61 16.43
N GLN A 91 1.18 -2.47 15.39
CA GLN A 91 0.69 -2.15 14.05
C GLN A 91 -0.22 -3.25 13.48
N ASP A 92 0.12 -4.54 13.69
CA ASP A 92 -0.71 -5.66 13.23
C ASP A 92 -2.10 -5.62 13.88
N SER A 93 -2.15 -5.40 15.20
CA SER A 93 -3.41 -5.30 15.93
C SER A 93 -4.26 -4.10 15.47
N ILE A 94 -3.63 -2.93 15.27
CA ILE A 94 -4.36 -1.74 14.78
C ILE A 94 -4.83 -1.97 13.34
N TYR A 95 -3.98 -2.58 12.49
CA TYR A 95 -4.34 -2.85 11.11
C TYR A 95 -5.52 -3.81 11.02
N GLN A 96 -5.51 -4.91 11.77
CA GLN A 96 -6.61 -5.85 11.80
C GLN A 96 -7.92 -5.16 12.21
N ALA A 97 -7.90 -4.39 13.30
CA ALA A 97 -9.08 -3.65 13.74
C ALA A 97 -9.55 -2.61 12.70
N THR A 98 -8.61 -1.96 12.01
CA THR A 98 -8.92 -0.99 10.95
C THR A 98 -9.54 -1.68 9.73
N TYR A 99 -9.02 -2.85 9.37
CA TYR A 99 -9.53 -3.64 8.25
C TYR A 99 -10.95 -4.16 8.54
N ASP A 100 -11.20 -4.66 9.74
CA ASP A 100 -12.54 -5.12 10.16
C ASP A 100 -13.57 -3.97 10.07
N ARG A 101 -13.21 -2.78 10.55
CA ARG A 101 -14.04 -1.58 10.43
C ARG A 101 -14.23 -1.10 8.99
N TYR A 102 -13.21 -1.25 8.17
CA TYR A 102 -13.33 -1.01 6.74
C TYR A 102 -14.38 -1.91 6.09
N LEU A 103 -14.41 -3.21 6.44
CA LEU A 103 -15.44 -4.15 5.97
C LEU A 103 -16.86 -3.75 6.41
N GLU A 104 -16.98 -3.13 7.58
CA GLU A 104 -18.25 -2.57 8.12
C GLU A 104 -18.59 -1.20 7.48
N SER A 105 -17.77 -0.69 6.54
CA SER A 105 -17.91 0.64 5.92
C SER A 105 -17.78 1.81 6.91
N ASP A 106 -17.09 1.61 8.04
CA ASP A 106 -16.78 2.68 9.01
C ASP A 106 -15.58 3.51 8.53
N THR A 107 -15.82 4.38 7.54
CA THR A 107 -14.80 5.25 6.95
C THR A 107 -14.18 6.23 7.97
N ALA A 108 -14.94 6.64 8.96
CA ALA A 108 -14.47 7.55 10.00
C ALA A 108 -13.39 6.89 10.87
N TYR A 109 -13.62 5.62 11.25
CA TYR A 109 -12.62 4.85 12.00
C TYR A 109 -11.36 4.61 11.17
N VAL A 110 -11.48 4.22 9.89
CA VAL A 110 -10.35 3.97 9.00
C VAL A 110 -9.45 5.22 8.91
N ARG A 111 -10.03 6.39 8.64
CA ARG A 111 -9.30 7.67 8.57
C ARG A 111 -8.66 8.06 9.89
N LYS A 112 -9.35 7.84 11.00
CA LYS A 112 -8.83 8.09 12.35
C LYS A 112 -7.62 7.19 12.64
N SER A 113 -7.72 5.89 12.32
CA SER A 113 -6.63 4.92 12.50
C SER A 113 -5.41 5.28 11.66
N PHE A 114 -5.61 5.60 10.37
CA PHE A 114 -4.52 6.04 9.50
C PHE A 114 -3.82 7.29 10.06
N ARG A 115 -4.57 8.30 10.49
CA ARG A 115 -4.00 9.50 11.11
C ARG A 115 -3.21 9.16 12.37
N TYR A 116 -3.78 8.34 13.26
CA TYR A 116 -3.11 7.92 14.48
C TYR A 116 -1.79 7.19 14.20
N VAL A 117 -1.79 6.24 13.25
CA VAL A 117 -0.57 5.49 12.88
C VAL A 117 0.45 6.42 12.22
N SER A 118 0.01 7.34 11.35
CA SER A 118 0.89 8.32 10.70
C SER A 118 1.58 9.26 11.68
N GLU A 119 0.89 9.65 12.77
CA GLU A 119 1.42 10.54 13.80
C GLU A 119 2.31 9.80 14.82
N LYS A 120 1.90 8.60 15.25
CA LYS A 120 2.58 7.85 16.30
C LYS A 120 3.62 6.86 15.79
N TYR A 121 3.41 6.30 14.62
CA TYR A 121 4.23 5.24 14.03
C TYR A 121 4.55 5.51 12.55
N PRO A 122 5.13 6.69 12.20
CA PRO A 122 5.32 7.08 10.81
C PRO A 122 6.21 6.13 10.00
N LEU A 123 6.98 5.29 10.69
CA LEU A 123 7.86 4.28 10.10
C LEU A 123 7.28 2.86 10.19
N ALA A 124 6.01 2.72 10.48
CA ALA A 124 5.35 1.42 10.51
C ALA A 124 5.47 0.72 9.16
N THR A 125 5.85 -0.57 9.17
CA THR A 125 6.01 -1.36 7.95
C THR A 125 4.68 -1.57 7.23
N LEU A 126 3.56 -1.55 7.95
CA LEU A 126 2.21 -1.59 7.40
C LEU A 126 1.68 -0.24 6.92
N MET A 127 2.46 0.85 7.01
CA MET A 127 2.02 2.18 6.56
C MET A 127 1.44 2.20 5.14
N PRO A 128 2.04 1.53 4.13
CA PRO A 128 1.46 1.47 2.80
C PRO A 128 0.06 0.86 2.78
N LYS A 129 -0.18 -0.16 3.61
CA LYS A 129 -1.50 -0.82 3.73
C LYS A 129 -2.52 0.09 4.42
N PHE A 130 -2.12 0.85 5.44
CA PHE A 130 -2.99 1.86 6.05
C PHE A 130 -3.34 2.98 5.06
N MET A 131 -2.38 3.47 4.28
CA MET A 131 -2.63 4.45 3.22
C MET A 131 -3.59 3.91 2.16
N PHE A 132 -3.46 2.64 1.81
CA PHE A 132 -4.35 2.01 0.85
C PHE A 132 -5.78 1.87 1.38
N LEU A 133 -5.97 1.46 2.65
CA LEU A 133 -7.30 1.44 3.28
C LEU A 133 -7.91 2.85 3.40
N ASP A 134 -7.09 3.85 3.73
CA ASP A 134 -7.54 5.24 3.75
C ASP A 134 -8.00 5.69 2.36
N ALA A 135 -7.23 5.38 1.31
CA ALA A 135 -7.63 5.65 -0.06
C ALA A 135 -8.98 5.01 -0.40
N LEU A 136 -9.15 3.73 -0.10
CA LEU A 136 -10.40 3.01 -0.33
C LEU A 136 -11.59 3.61 0.46
N SER A 137 -11.34 4.22 1.61
CA SER A 137 -12.38 4.90 2.40
C SER A 137 -13.00 6.10 1.68
N TYR A 138 -12.24 6.75 0.77
CA TYR A 138 -12.78 7.83 -0.05
C TYR A 138 -13.78 7.32 -1.09
N VAL A 139 -13.60 6.10 -1.61
CA VAL A 139 -14.57 5.48 -2.51
C VAL A 139 -15.90 5.25 -1.79
N GLN A 140 -15.85 4.73 -0.56
CA GLN A 140 -17.06 4.54 0.26
C GLN A 140 -17.78 5.85 0.55
N ALA A 141 -17.03 6.94 0.64
CA ALA A 141 -17.58 8.29 0.85
C ALA A 141 -18.02 8.98 -0.44
N GLY A 142 -17.80 8.38 -1.63
CA GLY A 142 -18.09 8.99 -2.92
C GLY A 142 -17.14 10.12 -3.34
N ASP A 143 -15.96 10.22 -2.71
CA ASP A 143 -14.97 11.25 -2.98
C ASP A 143 -13.90 10.75 -3.97
N ALA A 144 -14.14 10.92 -5.25
CA ALA A 144 -13.27 10.48 -6.33
C ALA A 144 -11.92 11.22 -6.34
N GLU A 145 -11.90 12.53 -6.04
CA GLU A 145 -10.67 13.32 -6.00
C GLU A 145 -9.81 12.94 -4.79
N GLY A 146 -10.42 12.78 -3.62
CA GLY A 146 -9.72 12.27 -2.43
C GLY A 146 -9.10 10.90 -2.69
N PHE A 147 -9.83 10.01 -3.33
CA PHE A 147 -9.33 8.68 -3.73
C PHE A 147 -8.12 8.77 -4.65
N LYS A 148 -8.22 9.54 -5.74
CA LYS A 148 -7.13 9.75 -6.69
C LYS A 148 -5.87 10.28 -6.01
N ASN A 149 -6.03 11.31 -5.19
CA ASN A 149 -4.91 11.94 -4.51
C ASN A 149 -4.25 11.02 -3.47
N ALA A 150 -5.04 10.24 -2.73
CA ALA A 150 -4.53 9.26 -1.78
C ALA A 150 -3.75 8.12 -2.46
N LEU A 151 -4.26 7.58 -3.59
CA LEU A 151 -3.54 6.58 -4.38
C LEU A 151 -2.23 7.13 -4.95
N LYS A 152 -2.25 8.36 -5.46
CA LYS A 152 -1.05 9.03 -5.98
C LYS A 152 0.01 9.17 -4.89
N ALA A 153 -0.38 9.64 -3.71
CA ALA A 153 0.52 9.79 -2.57
C ALA A 153 1.11 8.44 -2.13
N LEU A 154 0.33 7.35 -2.14
CA LEU A 154 0.81 6.01 -1.82
C LEU A 154 1.87 5.54 -2.83
N VAL A 155 1.58 5.62 -4.14
CA VAL A 155 2.49 5.17 -5.20
C VAL A 155 3.80 5.97 -5.19
N GLU A 156 3.73 7.28 -4.96
CA GLU A 156 4.89 8.16 -4.90
C GLU A 156 5.76 7.89 -3.65
N LYS A 157 5.13 7.68 -2.50
CA LYS A 157 5.85 7.49 -1.22
C LYS A 157 6.42 6.07 -1.05
N TYR A 158 5.71 5.06 -1.53
CA TYR A 158 6.07 3.65 -1.34
C TYR A 158 6.04 2.86 -2.66
N PRO A 159 6.93 3.16 -3.63
CA PRO A 159 6.88 2.58 -4.98
C PRO A 159 7.08 1.05 -5.01
N ASN A 160 7.69 0.47 -3.97
CA ASN A 160 8.04 -0.96 -3.92
C ASN A 160 7.22 -1.75 -2.88
N ALA A 161 6.15 -1.17 -2.31
CA ALA A 161 5.30 -1.90 -1.38
C ALA A 161 4.38 -2.89 -2.11
N ASP A 162 3.97 -3.94 -1.41
CA ASP A 162 3.11 -5.01 -1.94
C ASP A 162 1.75 -4.49 -2.48
N VAL A 163 1.20 -3.45 -1.89
CA VAL A 163 -0.07 -2.83 -2.32
C VAL A 163 0.10 -1.81 -3.46
N THR A 164 1.32 -1.44 -3.81
CA THR A 164 1.57 -0.35 -4.77
C THR A 164 1.22 -0.72 -6.19
N GLU A 165 1.45 -1.95 -6.60
CA GLU A 165 1.03 -2.41 -7.93
C GLU A 165 -0.48 -2.29 -8.08
N LEU A 166 -1.24 -2.78 -7.10
CA LEU A 166 -2.70 -2.71 -7.08
C LEU A 166 -3.20 -1.26 -7.05
N ALA A 167 -2.60 -0.41 -6.21
CA ALA A 167 -2.90 1.02 -6.14
C ALA A 167 -2.61 1.73 -7.48
N GLY A 168 -1.51 1.37 -8.14
CA GLY A 168 -1.14 1.91 -9.45
C GLY A 168 -2.12 1.53 -10.56
N GLU A 169 -2.62 0.30 -10.58
CA GLU A 169 -3.65 -0.13 -11.52
C GLU A 169 -4.97 0.62 -11.27
N MET A 170 -5.38 0.79 -10.02
CA MET A 170 -6.54 1.61 -9.68
C MET A 170 -6.36 3.07 -10.11
N LEU A 171 -5.19 3.66 -9.85
CA LEU A 171 -4.88 5.04 -10.26
C LEU A 171 -4.94 5.22 -11.79
N LYS A 172 -4.42 4.25 -12.57
CA LYS A 172 -4.54 4.25 -14.03
C LYS A 172 -6.00 4.26 -14.48
N GLY A 173 -6.86 3.46 -13.84
CA GLY A 173 -8.28 3.44 -14.09
C GLY A 173 -8.93 4.81 -13.87
N VAL A 174 -8.67 5.43 -12.71
CA VAL A 174 -9.20 6.76 -12.36
C VAL A 174 -8.70 7.84 -13.33
N LEU A 175 -7.40 7.82 -13.70
CA LEU A 175 -6.83 8.77 -14.65
C LEU A 175 -7.42 8.65 -16.06
N ARG A 176 -8.02 7.51 -16.39
CA ARG A 176 -8.78 7.29 -17.64
C ARG A 176 -10.25 7.70 -17.52
N GLY A 177 -10.63 8.41 -16.48
CA GLY A 177 -11.99 8.90 -16.27
C GLY A 177 -12.97 7.87 -15.69
N ARG A 178 -12.47 6.80 -15.06
CA ARG A 178 -13.32 5.80 -14.41
C ARG A 178 -13.66 6.20 -13.00
N ALA A 179 -14.91 6.03 -12.60
CA ALA A 179 -15.34 6.16 -11.23
C ALA A 179 -15.45 4.77 -10.58
N LEU A 180 -14.90 4.63 -9.37
CA LEU A 180 -15.10 3.48 -8.53
C LEU A 180 -16.37 3.64 -7.71
N VAL A 181 -17.25 2.65 -7.79
CA VAL A 181 -18.48 2.63 -7.00
C VAL A 181 -18.49 1.39 -6.13
N GLN A 182 -18.78 1.56 -4.86
CA GLN A 182 -18.97 0.42 -3.97
C GLN A 182 -20.27 -0.29 -4.34
N GLY A 183 -20.15 -1.57 -4.75
CA GLY A 183 -21.30 -2.44 -4.97
C GLY A 183 -21.24 -3.61 -4.02
N GLY A 184 -22.25 -3.81 -3.19
CA GLY A 184 -22.27 -4.90 -2.23
C GLY A 184 -22.90 -6.16 -2.77
N VAL A 185 -22.20 -7.30 -2.68
CA VAL A 185 -22.83 -8.59 -2.46
C VAL A 185 -22.71 -8.85 -0.96
N LYS A 186 -23.83 -9.21 -0.31
CA LYS A 186 -23.88 -9.46 1.13
C LYS A 186 -22.86 -10.53 1.50
N GLY A 187 -21.86 -10.19 2.30
CA GLY A 187 -20.78 -11.10 2.70
C GLY A 187 -19.47 -10.98 1.92
N MET A 188 -19.39 -10.11 0.91
CA MET A 188 -18.12 -9.75 0.23
C MET A 188 -17.75 -8.33 0.58
N SER A 189 -16.48 -8.11 0.93
CA SER A 189 -16.00 -6.79 1.33
C SER A 189 -16.08 -5.75 0.22
N TRP A 190 -16.03 -6.15 -1.07
CA TRP A 190 -16.06 -5.22 -2.20
C TRP A 190 -16.47 -5.89 -3.51
N ASN A 191 -17.47 -5.31 -4.18
CA ASN A 191 -17.60 -5.37 -5.61
C ASN A 191 -17.19 -4.02 -6.19
N LEU A 192 -16.13 -3.99 -6.95
CA LEU A 192 -15.74 -2.81 -7.71
C LEU A 192 -16.61 -2.73 -8.97
N ARG A 193 -17.43 -1.69 -9.07
CA ARG A 193 -18.19 -1.39 -10.28
C ARG A 193 -17.55 -0.22 -11.00
N PHE A 194 -17.57 -0.29 -12.31
CA PHE A 194 -17.02 0.74 -13.17
C PHE A 194 -18.14 1.68 -13.61
N GLY A 195 -17.94 2.97 -13.40
CA GLY A 195 -18.80 4.01 -13.97
C GLY A 195 -18.15 4.66 -15.20
N LEU A 196 -18.95 5.30 -16.01
CA LEU A 196 -18.50 6.25 -17.02
C LEU A 196 -17.85 7.45 -16.31
N GLY A 197 -16.92 8.16 -16.95
CA GLY A 197 -16.37 9.40 -16.44
C GLY A 197 -17.45 10.45 -16.13
N GLU A 198 -17.08 11.54 -15.49
CA GLU A 198 -18.02 12.62 -15.10
C GLU A 198 -18.82 13.18 -16.29
N ASP A 199 -18.29 13.04 -17.51
CA ASP A 199 -18.94 13.42 -18.77
C ASP A 199 -19.84 12.32 -19.35
N GLY A 200 -19.91 11.15 -18.74
CA GLY A 200 -20.68 10.00 -19.22
C GLY A 200 -20.17 9.39 -20.53
N MET A 201 -18.97 9.75 -20.98
CA MET A 201 -18.39 9.28 -22.23
C MET A 201 -17.32 8.22 -22.01
N LEU A 202 -17.24 7.29 -22.99
CA LEU A 202 -16.15 6.32 -23.11
C LEU A 202 -14.88 7.01 -23.62
N SER A 203 -13.71 6.52 -23.21
CA SER A 203 -12.46 6.99 -23.82
C SER A 203 -12.41 6.67 -25.31
N ALA A 204 -11.65 7.45 -26.07
CA ALA A 204 -11.51 7.24 -27.52
C ALA A 204 -10.96 5.83 -27.87
N GLU A 205 -10.12 5.26 -27.00
CA GLU A 205 -9.58 3.90 -27.18
C GLU A 205 -10.65 2.81 -26.97
N ASP A 206 -11.55 2.99 -26.01
CA ASP A 206 -12.60 2.01 -25.72
C ASP A 206 -13.79 2.14 -26.69
N SER A 207 -14.08 3.34 -27.19
CA SER A 207 -15.10 3.55 -28.23
C SER A 207 -14.68 2.97 -29.61
N ALA A 208 -13.37 2.80 -29.84
CA ALA A 208 -12.84 2.22 -31.06
C ALA A 208 -12.83 0.66 -31.06
N ARG A 209 -13.10 0.01 -29.92
CA ARG A 209 -13.15 -1.46 -29.86
C ARG A 209 -14.46 -2.00 -30.37
N VAL A 210 -14.47 -2.43 -31.65
CA VAL A 210 -15.59 -3.10 -32.26
C VAL A 210 -15.59 -4.59 -31.86
N PHE A 211 -16.59 -5.00 -31.09
CA PHE A 211 -16.81 -6.42 -30.80
C PHE A 211 -17.69 -7.01 -31.91
N ASN A 212 -17.30 -8.21 -32.40
CA ASN A 212 -18.08 -8.92 -33.42
C ASN A 212 -19.44 -9.37 -32.82
N PRO A 213 -20.59 -8.89 -33.31
CA PRO A 213 -21.90 -9.17 -32.73
C PRO A 213 -22.39 -10.60 -32.93
N GLU A 214 -21.71 -11.41 -33.75
CA GLU A 214 -22.17 -12.75 -34.14
C GLU A 214 -21.92 -13.84 -33.05
N ARG A 215 -21.28 -13.51 -31.96
CA ARG A 215 -20.95 -14.48 -30.89
C ARG A 215 -21.49 -14.03 -29.53
N ASN A 216 -22.79 -14.01 -29.36
CA ASN A 216 -23.48 -13.74 -28.10
C ASN A 216 -23.41 -14.93 -27.09
N THR A 217 -22.31 -15.62 -27.03
CA THR A 217 -22.16 -16.72 -26.08
C THR A 217 -21.53 -16.15 -24.80
N PRO A 218 -22.18 -16.28 -23.63
CA PRO A 218 -21.60 -15.87 -22.37
C PRO A 218 -20.43 -16.81 -22.00
N TYR A 219 -19.26 -16.23 -21.79
CA TYR A 219 -18.09 -16.93 -21.28
C TYR A 219 -17.83 -16.52 -19.84
N GLN A 220 -17.21 -17.42 -19.10
CA GLN A 220 -16.69 -17.14 -17.78
C GLN A 220 -15.27 -17.66 -17.66
N MET A 221 -14.43 -16.93 -16.90
CA MET A 221 -13.11 -17.38 -16.51
C MET A 221 -13.18 -17.92 -15.09
N LEU A 222 -12.65 -19.11 -14.86
CA LEU A 222 -12.59 -19.73 -13.55
C LEU A 222 -11.13 -19.82 -13.09
N LEU A 223 -10.82 -19.20 -11.95
CA LEU A 223 -9.57 -19.41 -11.23
C LEU A 223 -9.85 -20.43 -10.13
N VAL A 224 -9.26 -21.61 -10.26
CA VAL A 224 -9.48 -22.75 -9.34
C VAL A 224 -8.23 -22.94 -8.48
N TYR A 225 -8.41 -23.04 -7.16
CA TYR A 225 -7.32 -23.19 -6.20
C TYR A 225 -7.76 -24.01 -4.98
N PRO A 226 -6.83 -24.66 -4.25
CA PRO A 226 -7.15 -25.37 -3.01
C PRO A 226 -7.69 -24.41 -1.96
N THR A 227 -8.74 -24.80 -1.26
CA THR A 227 -9.34 -23.98 -0.20
C THR A 227 -8.30 -23.65 0.88
N GLY A 228 -8.17 -22.36 1.22
CA GLY A 228 -7.23 -21.85 2.21
C GLY A 228 -5.78 -21.64 1.70
N SER A 229 -5.50 -21.92 0.40
CA SER A 229 -4.17 -21.68 -0.18
C SER A 229 -3.93 -20.24 -0.64
N VAL A 230 -5.01 -19.46 -0.78
CA VAL A 230 -4.98 -18.08 -1.29
C VAL A 230 -5.90 -17.23 -0.42
N ASP A 231 -5.46 -16.00 -0.11
CA ASP A 231 -6.34 -14.99 0.46
C ASP A 231 -7.39 -14.57 -0.59
N GLN A 232 -8.64 -14.99 -0.34
CA GLN A 232 -9.74 -14.78 -1.27
C GLN A 232 -10.07 -13.30 -1.48
N ASN A 233 -9.92 -12.49 -0.42
CA ASN A 233 -10.16 -11.06 -0.51
C ASN A 233 -9.09 -10.38 -1.37
N GLN A 234 -7.83 -10.73 -1.16
CA GLN A 234 -6.72 -10.21 -1.96
C GLN A 234 -6.86 -10.60 -3.44
N LEU A 235 -7.22 -11.86 -3.72
CA LEU A 235 -7.46 -12.34 -5.08
C LEU A 235 -8.62 -11.58 -5.76
N LEU A 236 -9.72 -11.40 -5.01
CA LEU A 236 -10.89 -10.66 -5.50
C LEU A 236 -10.53 -9.20 -5.82
N PHE A 237 -9.78 -8.54 -4.92
CA PHE A 237 -9.30 -7.18 -5.13
C PHE A 237 -8.38 -7.06 -6.34
N ALA A 238 -7.44 -7.99 -6.49
CA ALA A 238 -6.51 -7.99 -7.63
C ALA A 238 -7.27 -8.14 -8.96
N ALA A 239 -8.23 -9.07 -9.02
CA ALA A 239 -9.07 -9.26 -10.20
C ALA A 239 -9.92 -8.01 -10.51
N ALA A 240 -10.53 -7.42 -9.49
CA ALA A 240 -11.33 -6.22 -9.62
C ALA A 240 -10.50 -5.01 -10.08
N ALA A 241 -9.32 -4.80 -9.50
CA ALA A 241 -8.41 -3.72 -9.89
C ALA A 241 -7.89 -3.88 -11.32
N TYR A 242 -7.55 -5.11 -11.71
CA TYR A 242 -7.16 -5.42 -13.09
C TYR A 242 -8.28 -5.10 -14.07
N ASN A 243 -9.52 -5.52 -13.77
CA ASN A 243 -10.68 -5.20 -14.57
C ASN A 243 -10.87 -3.68 -14.67
N PHE A 244 -10.76 -2.97 -13.55
CA PHE A 244 -10.85 -1.52 -13.51
C PHE A 244 -9.80 -0.82 -14.36
N ALA A 245 -8.58 -1.30 -14.37
CA ALA A 245 -7.50 -0.71 -15.15
C ALA A 245 -7.62 -0.96 -16.66
N ASN A 246 -8.15 -2.12 -17.06
CA ASN A 246 -8.00 -2.60 -18.43
C ASN A 246 -9.31 -2.67 -19.24
N PHE A 247 -10.48 -2.73 -18.58
CA PHE A 247 -11.77 -2.91 -19.26
C PHE A 247 -12.76 -1.79 -18.91
N MET A 248 -13.01 -0.84 -19.80
CA MET A 248 -13.92 0.29 -19.53
C MET A 248 -15.40 0.00 -19.81
N VAL A 249 -15.70 -0.94 -20.68
CA VAL A 249 -17.04 -1.07 -21.27
C VAL A 249 -17.86 -2.17 -20.63
N LYS A 250 -17.24 -3.05 -19.87
CA LYS A 250 -17.94 -4.21 -19.29
C LYS A 250 -17.74 -4.30 -17.78
N GLU A 251 -18.88 -4.43 -17.11
CA GLU A 251 -18.91 -4.94 -15.74
C GLU A 251 -18.69 -6.45 -15.79
N PHE A 252 -17.59 -6.92 -15.18
CA PHE A 252 -17.40 -8.33 -14.95
C PHE A 252 -17.88 -8.67 -13.54
N ASP A 253 -18.82 -9.59 -13.44
CA ASP A 253 -19.26 -10.10 -12.15
C ASP A 253 -18.19 -11.04 -11.58
N LEU A 254 -17.77 -10.78 -10.36
CA LEU A 254 -16.83 -11.60 -9.62
C LEU A 254 -17.60 -12.39 -8.55
N ALA A 255 -17.54 -13.71 -8.61
CA ALA A 255 -18.18 -14.59 -7.66
C ALA A 255 -17.18 -15.58 -7.07
N LEU A 256 -17.13 -15.65 -5.74
CA LEU A 256 -16.40 -16.70 -5.03
C LEU A 256 -17.32 -17.88 -4.78
N GLU A 257 -16.90 -19.07 -5.18
CA GLU A 257 -17.60 -20.32 -5.00
C GLU A 257 -16.68 -21.35 -4.34
N GLN A 258 -17.21 -22.18 -3.48
CA GLN A 258 -16.47 -23.26 -2.84
C GLN A 258 -17.16 -24.61 -3.08
N ALA A 259 -16.39 -25.58 -3.55
CA ALA A 259 -16.82 -26.94 -3.78
C ALA A 259 -15.88 -27.92 -3.06
N GLY A 260 -16.18 -28.23 -1.79
CA GLY A 260 -15.35 -29.12 -0.97
C GLY A 260 -13.94 -28.57 -0.73
N PRO A 261 -12.88 -29.30 -1.14
CA PRO A 261 -11.50 -28.88 -0.92
C PRO A 261 -11.01 -27.83 -1.94
N ILE A 262 -11.85 -27.39 -2.87
CA ILE A 262 -11.52 -26.47 -3.96
C ILE A 262 -12.35 -25.21 -3.81
N SER A 263 -11.69 -24.06 -3.94
CA SER A 263 -12.30 -22.74 -4.06
C SER A 263 -12.11 -22.21 -5.48
N MET A 264 -13.05 -21.42 -5.95
CA MET A 264 -13.06 -20.86 -7.29
C MET A 264 -13.42 -19.38 -7.23
N LEU A 265 -12.70 -18.56 -8.00
CA LEU A 265 -13.14 -17.23 -8.38
C LEU A 265 -13.67 -17.29 -9.81
N ALA A 266 -14.97 -17.08 -9.97
CA ALA A 266 -15.61 -16.99 -11.27
C ALA A 266 -15.69 -15.51 -11.70
N ILE A 267 -15.15 -15.21 -12.88
CA ILE A 267 -15.23 -13.91 -13.53
C ILE A 267 -16.22 -14.07 -14.68
N LYS A 268 -17.40 -13.45 -14.56
CA LYS A 268 -18.52 -13.59 -15.49
C LYS A 268 -18.74 -12.29 -16.27
N GLY A 269 -19.39 -12.39 -17.43
CA GLY A 269 -19.72 -11.22 -18.25
C GLY A 269 -18.90 -11.08 -19.52
N PHE A 270 -18.08 -12.07 -19.85
CA PHE A 270 -17.44 -12.14 -21.15
C PHE A 270 -18.48 -12.50 -22.20
N ILE A 271 -18.62 -11.66 -23.22
CA ILE A 271 -19.41 -11.92 -24.42
C ILE A 271 -18.44 -11.79 -25.59
N SER A 272 -18.31 -12.80 -26.37
CA SER A 272 -17.46 -12.76 -27.59
C SER A 272 -18.22 -12.19 -28.76
#